data_9d22a1a754520f7567483b24b8f49b96
#
_entry.id   9d22a1a754520f7567483b24b8f49b96
#
_cell.length_a   1.000
_cell.length_b   1.000
_cell.length_c   1.000
_cell.angle_alpha   90.00
_cell.angle_beta   90.00
_cell.angle_gamma   90.00
#
_symmetry.space_group_name_H-M   'P 1'
#
loop_
_entity.id
_entity.type
_entity.pdbx_description
1 polymer ?
#
loop_
_entity_poly.entity_id
_entity_poly.type
_entity_poly.pdbx_seq_one_letter_code
_entity_poly.pdbx_strand_id
1 'polypeptide(L)'
;FGSLSFQRPKVKVYFEDEIGNHLFNLLMDAFRNIYNTVEKENNSENPILRNSSDVKDYARINDMIHSLGGLLQFSDNTKQISTLLGCEELFKINSADEYFKRVILILDGDARYKDPSQKPKIREYLDKKYDQRELHLNDRAHSKNICFLPDHFAPESFLFAMIYKLSTKPMEHMSFWRGLDSNEATALYTSEKILAMFSGLIDEYNNDDLKKIFTDSLDNGVWQFINKSDLVTYYYSDYKTVEELLSFLEKVKIAYDMALPITLSNRYS
;
A
#
# COMPACT_ATOMS: atom_id res chain seq x y z
N PHE A 1 -46.28 1.06 4.14
CA PHE A 1 -45.24 2.08 4.41
C PHE A 1 -43.90 1.41 4.23
N GLY A 2 -43.28 1.58 3.04
CA GLY A 2 -41.94 1.08 2.79
C GLY A 2 -40.93 1.92 3.60
N SER A 3 -40.12 1.26 4.40
CA SER A 3 -39.01 1.90 5.07
C SER A 3 -38.03 2.43 4.03
N LEU A 4 -37.98 3.73 3.82
CA LEU A 4 -36.90 4.39 3.11
C LEU A 4 -35.62 4.16 3.94
N SER A 5 -34.85 3.15 3.56
CA SER A 5 -33.50 2.98 4.12
C SER A 5 -32.65 4.12 3.58
N PHE A 6 -32.46 5.15 4.36
CA PHE A 6 -31.47 6.19 4.07
C PHE A 6 -30.09 5.53 4.11
N GLN A 7 -29.57 5.17 2.95
CA GLN A 7 -28.17 4.78 2.87
C GLN A 7 -27.33 6.02 3.26
N ARG A 8 -26.49 5.86 4.29
CA ARG A 8 -25.55 6.91 4.67
C ARG A 8 -24.66 7.24 3.46
N PRO A 9 -24.42 8.50 3.15
CA PRO A 9 -23.52 8.85 2.07
C PRO A 9 -22.14 8.29 2.37
N LYS A 10 -21.60 7.50 1.43
CA LYS A 10 -20.25 6.95 1.52
C LYS A 10 -19.20 8.05 1.38
N VAL A 11 -18.13 7.98 2.15
CA VAL A 11 -16.94 8.82 1.99
C VAL A 11 -16.33 8.54 0.61
N LYS A 12 -16.04 9.58 -0.16
CA LYS A 12 -15.39 9.42 -1.47
C LYS A 12 -13.88 9.37 -1.28
N VAL A 13 -13.27 8.40 -1.95
CA VAL A 13 -11.82 8.21 -2.00
C VAL A 13 -11.38 8.28 -3.46
N TYR A 14 -10.53 9.21 -3.78
CA TYR A 14 -10.02 9.41 -5.13
C TYR A 14 -8.59 8.91 -5.26
N PHE A 15 -8.31 8.27 -6.39
CA PHE A 15 -7.01 7.79 -6.81
C PHE A 15 -6.63 8.42 -8.14
N GLU A 16 -5.34 8.52 -8.44
CA GLU A 16 -4.86 9.01 -9.74
C GLU A 16 -5.33 8.10 -10.87
N ASP A 17 -5.18 6.78 -10.66
CA ASP A 17 -5.54 5.77 -11.66
C ASP A 17 -6.06 4.46 -11.03
N GLU A 18 -6.28 3.46 -11.87
CA GLU A 18 -6.76 2.14 -11.43
C GLU A 18 -5.68 1.32 -10.75
N ILE A 19 -4.40 1.50 -11.09
CA ILE A 19 -3.29 0.72 -10.53
C ILE A 19 -3.02 1.15 -9.10
N GLY A 20 -3.02 2.45 -8.84
CA GLY A 20 -2.94 3.01 -7.49
C GLY A 20 -4.11 2.55 -6.60
N ASN A 21 -5.33 2.54 -7.14
CA ASN A 21 -6.50 2.01 -6.46
C ASN A 21 -6.36 0.52 -6.16
N HIS A 22 -5.87 -0.26 -7.12
CA HIS A 22 -5.68 -1.69 -6.93
C HIS A 22 -4.61 -1.99 -5.88
N LEU A 23 -3.45 -1.31 -5.92
CA LEU A 23 -2.42 -1.44 -4.89
C LEU A 23 -2.99 -1.11 -3.50
N PHE A 24 -3.77 -0.03 -3.38
CA PHE A 24 -4.42 0.31 -2.12
C PHE A 24 -5.31 -0.83 -1.58
N ASN A 25 -6.09 -1.49 -2.44
CA ASN A 25 -6.91 -2.62 -2.03
C ASN A 25 -6.05 -3.81 -1.57
N LEU A 26 -4.95 -4.11 -2.25
CA LEU A 26 -4.00 -5.14 -1.81
C LEU A 26 -3.38 -4.82 -0.43
N LEU A 27 -3.06 -3.55 -0.16
CA LEU A 27 -2.58 -3.09 1.15
C LEU A 27 -3.65 -3.26 2.24
N MET A 28 -4.90 -2.93 1.93
CA MET A 28 -6.03 -3.12 2.85
C MET A 28 -6.29 -4.60 3.13
N ASP A 29 -6.15 -5.47 2.14
CA ASP A 29 -6.29 -6.92 2.31
C ASP A 29 -5.13 -7.49 3.12
N ALA A 30 -3.89 -7.04 2.88
CA ALA A 30 -2.75 -7.38 3.71
C ALA A 30 -2.97 -6.99 5.18
N PHE A 31 -3.44 -5.77 5.43
CA PHE A 31 -3.78 -5.33 6.78
C PHE A 31 -4.86 -6.18 7.43
N ARG A 32 -5.94 -6.49 6.70
CA ARG A 32 -7.02 -7.34 7.19
C ARG A 32 -6.52 -8.74 7.59
N ASN A 33 -5.65 -9.32 6.78
CA ASN A 33 -5.05 -10.62 7.06
C ASN A 33 -4.16 -10.57 8.31
N ILE A 34 -3.32 -9.54 8.44
CA ILE A 34 -2.47 -9.33 9.61
C ILE A 34 -3.34 -9.13 10.86
N TYR A 35 -4.34 -8.25 10.81
CA TYR A 35 -5.26 -8.00 11.92
C TYR A 35 -5.95 -9.28 12.38
N ASN A 36 -6.53 -10.04 11.46
CA ASN A 36 -7.22 -11.29 11.79
C ASN A 36 -6.28 -12.34 12.38
N THR A 37 -5.02 -12.37 11.97
CA THR A 37 -4.02 -13.27 12.52
C THR A 37 -3.68 -12.88 13.95
N VAL A 38 -3.45 -11.58 14.19
CA VAL A 38 -3.20 -11.03 15.55
C VAL A 38 -4.36 -11.33 16.49
N GLU A 39 -5.59 -11.08 16.08
CA GLU A 39 -6.80 -11.34 16.89
C GLU A 39 -6.98 -12.82 17.23
N LYS A 40 -6.68 -13.73 16.32
CA LYS A 40 -6.79 -15.17 16.57
C LYS A 40 -5.73 -15.71 17.51
N GLU A 41 -4.55 -15.11 17.49
CA GLU A 41 -3.38 -15.61 18.21
C GLU A 41 -3.06 -14.84 19.49
N ASN A 42 -3.97 -13.96 19.96
CA ASN A 42 -3.85 -13.21 21.22
C ASN A 42 -3.53 -14.06 22.46
N ASN A 43 -3.49 -15.39 22.31
CA ASN A 43 -3.15 -16.36 23.36
C ASN A 43 -1.87 -17.16 23.09
N SER A 44 -1.13 -16.88 22.01
CA SER A 44 0.10 -17.61 21.69
C SER A 44 1.36 -16.80 22.05
N GLU A 45 2.34 -17.46 22.66
CA GLU A 45 3.64 -16.86 23.00
C GLU A 45 4.54 -16.66 21.72
N ASN A 46 4.07 -17.05 20.55
CA ASN A 46 4.85 -16.98 19.32
C ASN A 46 4.58 -15.69 18.56
N PRO A 47 5.62 -15.01 18.06
CA PRO A 47 5.45 -13.81 17.26
C PRO A 47 4.77 -14.12 15.93
N ILE A 48 3.70 -13.40 15.64
CA ILE A 48 2.86 -13.52 14.45
C ILE A 48 3.59 -13.03 13.21
N LEU A 49 4.44 -12.02 13.41
CA LEU A 49 5.22 -11.43 12.34
C LEU A 49 6.58 -12.14 12.20
N ARG A 50 6.94 -12.44 10.95
CA ARG A 50 8.25 -13.00 10.64
C ARG A 50 9.36 -12.05 11.08
N ASN A 51 10.50 -12.61 11.49
CA ASN A 51 11.69 -11.88 11.91
C ASN A 51 11.51 -10.97 13.15
N SER A 52 10.48 -11.17 13.93
CA SER A 52 10.32 -10.48 15.23
C SER A 52 11.27 -11.09 16.25
N SER A 53 12.21 -10.30 16.75
CA SER A 53 13.22 -10.73 17.73
C SER A 53 13.08 -10.03 19.08
N ASP A 54 12.30 -8.97 19.20
CA ASP A 54 12.16 -8.19 20.41
C ASP A 54 10.69 -8.10 20.84
N VAL A 55 10.42 -8.54 22.06
CA VAL A 55 9.05 -8.55 22.66
C VAL A 55 8.48 -7.13 22.82
N LYS A 56 9.32 -6.13 23.09
CA LYS A 56 8.85 -4.75 23.30
C LYS A 56 8.36 -4.12 22.00
N ASP A 57 9.08 -4.36 20.93
CA ASP A 57 8.69 -3.85 19.62
C ASP A 57 7.44 -4.55 19.10
N TYR A 58 7.28 -5.83 19.45
CA TYR A 58 6.06 -6.57 19.13
C TYR A 58 4.82 -5.96 19.79
N ALA A 59 4.89 -5.59 21.08
CA ALA A 59 3.78 -4.96 21.78
C ALA A 59 3.36 -3.64 21.09
N ARG A 60 4.33 -2.81 20.72
CA ARG A 60 4.08 -1.55 19.98
C ARG A 60 3.38 -1.77 18.63
N ILE A 61 3.86 -2.72 17.85
CA ILE A 61 3.25 -3.06 16.56
C ILE A 61 1.83 -3.58 16.75
N ASN A 62 1.63 -4.42 17.76
CA ASN A 62 0.32 -4.95 18.10
C ASN A 62 -0.69 -3.84 18.48
N ASP A 63 -0.26 -2.88 19.31
CA ASP A 63 -1.08 -1.72 19.66
C ASP A 63 -1.44 -0.87 18.41
N MET A 64 -0.49 -0.69 17.50
CA MET A 64 -0.76 0.00 16.24
C MET A 64 -1.82 -0.75 15.42
N ILE A 65 -1.70 -2.08 15.27
CA ILE A 65 -2.65 -2.91 14.54
C ILE A 65 -4.05 -2.76 15.14
N HIS A 66 -4.20 -2.88 16.45
CA HIS A 66 -5.49 -2.74 17.12
C HIS A 66 -6.08 -1.33 16.97
N SER A 67 -5.26 -0.29 17.05
CA SER A 67 -5.71 1.10 16.87
C SER A 67 -6.32 1.36 15.49
N LEU A 68 -5.94 0.58 14.49
CA LEU A 68 -6.39 0.68 13.11
C LEU A 68 -7.63 -0.19 12.81
N GLY A 69 -8.16 -0.95 13.78
CA GLY A 69 -9.31 -1.86 13.59
C GLY A 69 -10.54 -1.19 12.95
N GLY A 70 -10.74 0.12 13.16
CA GLY A 70 -11.81 0.87 12.50
C GLY A 70 -11.74 0.88 10.97
N LEU A 71 -10.56 0.66 10.38
CA LEU A 71 -10.39 0.57 8.92
C LEU A 71 -10.91 -0.75 8.32
N LEU A 72 -11.22 -1.77 9.11
CA LEU A 72 -11.81 -3.01 8.61
C LEU A 72 -13.14 -2.77 7.88
N GLN A 73 -13.87 -1.72 8.26
CA GLN A 73 -15.14 -1.31 7.64
C GLN A 73 -14.95 -0.23 6.56
N PHE A 74 -13.70 0.10 6.20
CA PHE A 74 -13.41 1.18 5.26
C PHE A 74 -14.10 0.96 3.91
N SER A 75 -13.97 -0.22 3.31
CA SER A 75 -14.57 -0.55 2.01
C SER A 75 -16.10 -0.45 2.01
N ASP A 76 -16.76 -0.77 3.12
CA ASP A 76 -18.22 -0.71 3.24
C ASP A 76 -18.73 0.73 3.32
N ASN A 77 -17.93 1.62 3.91
CA ASN A 77 -18.30 3.00 4.20
C ASN A 77 -17.74 4.01 3.19
N THR A 78 -16.96 3.56 2.21
CA THR A 78 -16.34 4.42 1.20
C THR A 78 -16.81 4.09 -0.21
N LYS A 79 -16.63 5.06 -1.11
CA LYS A 79 -16.74 4.89 -2.55
C LYS A 79 -15.41 5.26 -3.18
N GLN A 80 -14.69 4.27 -3.68
CA GLN A 80 -13.44 4.42 -4.38
C GLN A 80 -13.68 4.88 -5.82
N ILE A 81 -12.90 5.83 -6.29
CA ILE A 81 -13.03 6.46 -7.61
C ILE A 81 -11.62 6.65 -8.18
N SER A 82 -11.29 5.89 -9.21
CA SER A 82 -10.10 6.14 -10.02
C SER A 82 -10.39 7.29 -10.97
N THR A 83 -9.51 8.29 -10.96
CA THR A 83 -9.66 9.47 -11.84
C THR A 83 -8.66 9.36 -12.96
N LEU A 84 -8.73 9.89 -14.04
CA LEU A 84 -7.66 10.00 -15.03
C LEU A 84 -6.86 11.30 -14.87
N LEU A 85 -6.92 11.88 -13.66
CA LEU A 85 -6.26 13.15 -13.34
C LEU A 85 -4.92 12.84 -12.66
N GLY A 86 -3.87 13.47 -13.11
CA GLY A 86 -2.58 13.40 -12.44
C GLY A 86 -2.57 14.10 -11.08
N CYS A 87 -1.54 13.84 -10.28
CA CYS A 87 -1.41 14.38 -8.93
C CYS A 87 -1.50 15.91 -8.87
N GLU A 88 -0.93 16.63 -9.84
CA GLU A 88 -0.95 18.10 -9.88
C GLU A 88 -2.36 18.68 -10.03
N GLU A 89 -3.20 18.06 -10.85
CA GLU A 89 -4.60 18.42 -11.01
C GLU A 89 -5.39 18.17 -9.73
N LEU A 90 -5.17 17.01 -9.10
CA LEU A 90 -5.81 16.65 -7.83
C LEU A 90 -5.40 17.60 -6.69
N PHE A 91 -4.12 18.01 -6.61
CA PHE A 91 -3.65 19.02 -5.67
C PHE A 91 -4.34 20.36 -5.88
N LYS A 92 -4.46 20.83 -7.14
CA LYS A 92 -5.13 22.09 -7.47
C LYS A 92 -6.60 22.07 -7.07
N ILE A 93 -7.31 20.99 -7.39
CA ILE A 93 -8.73 20.84 -7.03
C ILE A 93 -8.87 20.81 -5.51
N ASN A 94 -8.05 20.04 -4.79
CA ASN A 94 -8.10 19.94 -3.34
C ASN A 94 -7.83 21.28 -2.64
N SER A 95 -6.98 22.13 -3.21
CA SER A 95 -6.68 23.45 -2.64
C SER A 95 -7.75 24.49 -2.97
N ALA A 96 -8.48 24.34 -4.07
CA ALA A 96 -9.46 25.32 -4.56
C ALA A 96 -10.85 25.09 -3.98
N ASP A 97 -11.23 23.86 -3.63
CA ASP A 97 -12.59 23.51 -3.24
C ASP A 97 -12.65 22.96 -1.81
N GLU A 98 -13.40 23.64 -0.95
CA GLU A 98 -13.68 23.19 0.42
C GLU A 98 -14.37 21.82 0.48
N TYR A 99 -15.13 21.45 -0.56
CA TYR A 99 -15.77 20.13 -0.64
C TYR A 99 -14.73 19.01 -0.69
N PHE A 100 -13.63 19.21 -1.41
CA PHE A 100 -12.56 18.22 -1.51
C PHE A 100 -11.81 17.99 -0.19
N LYS A 101 -11.90 18.92 0.75
CA LYS A 101 -11.38 18.70 2.11
C LYS A 101 -12.13 17.61 2.91
N ARG A 102 -13.31 17.20 2.42
CA ARG A 102 -14.14 16.13 3.02
C ARG A 102 -14.07 14.81 2.26
N VAL A 103 -13.14 14.70 1.35
CA VAL A 103 -12.84 13.47 0.61
C VAL A 103 -11.42 13.03 0.94
N ILE A 104 -11.09 11.80 0.65
CA ILE A 104 -9.74 11.28 0.80
C ILE A 104 -9.10 11.25 -0.58
N LEU A 105 -7.88 11.77 -0.70
CA LEU A 105 -7.05 11.62 -1.89
C LEU A 105 -5.94 10.64 -1.55
N ILE A 106 -5.86 9.55 -2.28
CA ILE A 106 -4.76 8.58 -2.19
C ILE A 106 -3.99 8.68 -3.50
N LEU A 107 -2.79 9.22 -3.41
CA LEU A 107 -1.91 9.51 -4.53
C LEU A 107 -0.76 8.51 -4.56
N ASP A 108 -0.14 8.39 -5.71
CA ASP A 108 1.03 7.54 -5.90
C ASP A 108 2.18 7.93 -4.95
N GLY A 109 3.04 6.98 -4.61
CA GLY A 109 4.14 7.22 -3.68
C GLY A 109 5.11 8.27 -4.18
N ASP A 110 5.33 8.33 -5.48
CA ASP A 110 6.23 9.31 -6.10
C ASP A 110 5.61 10.70 -6.27
N ALA A 111 4.29 10.84 -6.13
CA ALA A 111 3.60 12.14 -6.16
C ALA A 111 3.98 13.05 -4.99
N ARG A 112 4.62 12.53 -3.94
CA ARG A 112 5.15 13.32 -2.80
C ARG A 112 6.26 14.29 -3.20
N TYR A 113 6.93 14.07 -4.32
CA TYR A 113 8.03 14.92 -4.78
C TYR A 113 7.53 16.00 -5.74
N LYS A 114 7.89 17.26 -5.47
CA LYS A 114 7.64 18.37 -6.43
C LYS A 114 8.57 18.31 -7.62
N ASP A 115 9.82 17.93 -7.36
CA ASP A 115 10.87 17.85 -8.35
C ASP A 115 11.18 16.38 -8.66
N PRO A 116 10.96 15.92 -9.88
CA PRO A 116 11.29 14.56 -10.28
C PRO A 116 12.76 14.15 -10.03
N SER A 117 13.68 15.11 -10.03
CA SER A 117 15.10 14.84 -9.74
C SER A 117 15.36 14.39 -8.30
N GLN A 118 14.43 14.65 -7.39
CA GLN A 118 14.49 14.25 -5.98
C GLN A 118 13.96 12.83 -5.74
N LYS A 119 13.37 12.20 -6.76
CA LYS A 119 12.93 10.81 -6.67
C LYS A 119 14.13 9.88 -6.57
N PRO A 120 14.14 8.91 -5.65
CA PRO A 120 15.21 7.93 -5.57
C PRO A 120 15.23 7.06 -6.84
N LYS A 121 16.42 6.72 -7.31
CA LYS A 121 16.55 5.75 -8.39
C LYS A 121 16.28 4.35 -7.85
N ILE A 122 15.60 3.51 -8.63
CA ILE A 122 15.24 2.16 -8.22
C ILE A 122 16.46 1.34 -7.78
N ARG A 123 17.61 1.50 -8.45
CA ARG A 123 18.84 0.80 -8.11
C ARG A 123 19.36 1.20 -6.73
N GLU A 124 19.39 2.50 -6.42
CA GLU A 124 19.80 3.02 -5.11
C GLU A 124 18.89 2.48 -4.01
N TYR A 125 17.60 2.40 -4.29
CA TYR A 125 16.61 1.84 -3.38
C TYR A 125 16.85 0.34 -3.13
N LEU A 126 17.05 -0.45 -4.18
CA LEU A 126 17.30 -1.89 -4.06
C LEU A 126 18.62 -2.19 -3.34
N ASP A 127 19.65 -1.38 -3.55
CA ASP A 127 20.97 -1.49 -2.91
C ASP A 127 21.00 -0.90 -1.49
N LYS A 128 19.90 -0.33 -1.00
CA LYS A 128 19.81 0.37 0.30
C LYS A 128 20.83 1.50 0.48
N LYS A 129 21.14 2.22 -0.59
CA LYS A 129 22.16 3.30 -0.61
C LYS A 129 21.61 4.66 -0.29
N TYR A 130 20.34 4.79 0.09
CA TYR A 130 19.79 6.09 0.47
C TYR A 130 19.30 6.09 1.91
N ASP A 131 19.34 7.26 2.54
CA ASP A 131 18.79 7.45 3.87
C ASP A 131 17.29 7.79 3.76
N GLN A 132 16.45 6.91 4.29
CA GLN A 132 15.00 7.14 4.33
C GLN A 132 14.63 8.46 5.04
N ARG A 133 15.45 8.93 5.99
CA ARG A 133 15.21 10.19 6.70
C ARG A 133 15.37 11.41 5.78
N GLU A 134 16.30 11.38 4.84
CA GLU A 134 16.50 12.48 3.88
C GLU A 134 15.33 12.57 2.89
N LEU A 135 14.71 11.44 2.54
CA LEU A 135 13.56 11.42 1.64
C LEU A 135 12.35 12.13 2.24
N HIS A 136 12.12 11.99 3.54
CA HIS A 136 11.00 12.65 4.22
C HIS A 136 11.10 14.17 4.29
N LEU A 137 12.30 14.74 4.20
CA LEU A 137 12.51 16.19 4.21
C LEU A 137 11.99 16.88 2.95
N ASN A 138 11.83 16.13 1.86
CA ASN A 138 11.38 16.64 0.57
C ASN A 138 9.89 16.40 0.31
N ASP A 139 9.18 15.79 1.26
CA ASP A 139 7.75 15.56 1.12
C ASP A 139 6.99 16.87 0.96
N ARG A 140 6.01 16.89 0.07
CA ARG A 140 5.12 18.04 -0.09
C ARG A 140 4.36 18.30 1.19
N ALA A 141 4.34 19.53 1.66
CA ALA A 141 3.38 19.97 2.67
C ALA A 141 1.95 19.84 2.09
N HIS A 142 1.11 19.06 2.72
CA HIS A 142 -0.22 18.75 2.24
C HIS A 142 -1.24 18.72 3.38
N SER A 143 -2.51 18.74 3.02
CA SER A 143 -3.61 18.65 3.97
C SER A 143 -3.79 17.21 4.46
N LYS A 144 -4.41 17.05 5.63
CA LYS A 144 -4.59 15.74 6.30
C LYS A 144 -5.47 14.75 5.53
N ASN A 145 -6.18 15.21 4.51
CA ASN A 145 -7.01 14.37 3.65
C ASN A 145 -6.25 13.80 2.43
N ILE A 146 -4.95 14.11 2.29
CA ILE A 146 -4.09 13.58 1.24
C ILE A 146 -3.14 12.54 1.84
N CYS A 147 -3.16 11.33 1.30
CA CYS A 147 -2.28 10.24 1.65
C CYS A 147 -1.49 9.83 0.41
N PHE A 148 -0.20 9.57 0.57
CA PHE A 148 0.62 8.96 -0.47
C PHE A 148 0.73 7.47 -0.19
N LEU A 149 0.59 6.65 -1.23
CA LEU A 149 0.85 5.22 -1.15
C LEU A 149 2.24 4.96 -0.53
N PRO A 150 2.44 3.81 0.12
CA PRO A 150 3.75 3.46 0.69
C PRO A 150 4.85 3.54 -0.35
N ASP A 151 6.08 3.67 0.18
CA ASP A 151 7.27 3.85 -0.64
C ASP A 151 7.33 5.19 -1.39
N HIS A 152 8.27 5.31 -2.30
CA HIS A 152 8.66 6.54 -2.99
C HIS A 152 8.52 6.43 -4.51
N PHE A 153 7.84 5.38 -4.97
CA PHE A 153 7.71 5.05 -6.38
C PHE A 153 6.24 5.05 -6.82
N ALA A 154 6.05 5.07 -8.14
CA ALA A 154 4.77 4.71 -8.71
C ALA A 154 4.39 3.27 -8.31
N PRO A 155 3.09 2.93 -8.23
CA PRO A 155 2.63 1.62 -7.77
C PRO A 155 3.26 0.44 -8.50
N GLU A 156 3.47 0.54 -9.81
CA GLU A 156 4.08 -0.50 -10.65
C GLU A 156 5.55 -0.74 -10.24
N SER A 157 6.30 0.34 -10.04
CA SER A 157 7.72 0.25 -9.63
C SER A 157 7.85 -0.30 -8.21
N PHE A 158 6.92 0.01 -7.34
CA PHE A 158 6.87 -0.52 -5.99
C PHE A 158 6.59 -2.03 -5.97
N LEU A 159 5.60 -2.49 -6.72
CA LEU A 159 5.30 -3.92 -6.88
C LEU A 159 6.50 -4.68 -7.50
N PHE A 160 7.15 -4.07 -8.49
CA PHE A 160 8.38 -4.61 -9.06
C PHE A 160 9.47 -4.77 -7.98
N ALA A 161 9.70 -3.75 -7.15
CA ALA A 161 10.71 -3.80 -6.10
C ALA A 161 10.42 -4.91 -5.07
N MET A 162 9.15 -5.12 -4.71
CA MET A 162 8.76 -6.25 -3.84
C MET A 162 9.14 -7.59 -4.45
N ILE A 163 8.69 -7.85 -5.69
CA ILE A 163 8.96 -9.11 -6.39
C ILE A 163 10.47 -9.34 -6.52
N TYR A 164 11.20 -8.30 -6.92
CA TYR A 164 12.64 -8.37 -7.09
C TYR A 164 13.35 -8.72 -5.77
N LYS A 165 13.02 -8.03 -4.69
CA LYS A 165 13.60 -8.31 -3.35
C LYS A 165 13.40 -9.75 -2.91
N LEU A 166 12.20 -10.30 -3.12
CA LEU A 166 11.91 -11.69 -2.79
C LEU A 166 12.68 -12.69 -3.69
N SER A 167 12.89 -12.31 -4.95
CA SER A 167 13.56 -13.15 -5.94
C SER A 167 15.07 -13.20 -5.78
N THR A 168 15.70 -12.12 -5.31
CA THR A 168 17.17 -12.08 -5.08
C THR A 168 17.62 -12.92 -3.90
N LYS A 169 16.71 -13.24 -2.98
CA LYS A 169 17.00 -14.02 -1.77
C LYS A 169 15.98 -15.14 -1.57
N PRO A 170 15.85 -16.06 -2.52
CA PRO A 170 14.79 -17.05 -2.51
C PRO A 170 14.85 -17.97 -1.28
N MET A 171 16.02 -18.21 -0.71
CA MET A 171 16.19 -19.04 0.49
C MET A 171 15.65 -18.35 1.74
N GLU A 172 15.75 -17.01 1.85
CA GLU A 172 15.15 -16.25 2.95
C GLU A 172 13.61 -16.20 2.85
N HIS A 173 13.07 -16.41 1.65
CA HIS A 173 11.65 -16.36 1.32
C HIS A 173 11.07 -17.70 0.85
N MET A 174 11.65 -18.79 1.33
CA MET A 174 11.31 -20.13 0.87
C MET A 174 9.83 -20.50 1.10
N SER A 175 9.22 -20.01 2.18
CA SER A 175 7.80 -20.22 2.46
C SER A 175 6.89 -19.60 1.40
N PHE A 176 7.26 -18.41 0.90
CA PHE A 176 6.55 -17.76 -0.18
C PHE A 176 6.66 -18.56 -1.49
N TRP A 177 7.88 -18.88 -1.93
CA TRP A 177 8.11 -19.57 -3.19
C TRP A 177 7.52 -20.98 -3.22
N ARG A 178 7.62 -21.75 -2.11
CA ARG A 178 6.99 -23.08 -2.01
C ARG A 178 5.46 -23.01 -1.97
N GLY A 179 4.88 -21.98 -1.40
CA GLY A 179 3.44 -21.77 -1.43
C GLY A 179 2.91 -21.60 -2.86
N LEU A 180 3.72 -21.03 -3.75
CA LEU A 180 3.36 -20.85 -5.15
C LEU A 180 3.38 -22.14 -5.96
N ASP A 181 4.30 -23.07 -5.65
CA ASP A 181 4.41 -24.36 -6.36
C ASP A 181 3.16 -25.21 -6.21
N SER A 182 2.40 -25.02 -5.14
CA SER A 182 1.14 -25.75 -4.91
C SER A 182 -0.07 -25.19 -5.70
N ASN A 183 0.09 -24.05 -6.36
CA ASN A 183 -0.97 -23.38 -7.12
C ASN A 183 -0.61 -23.37 -8.62
N GLU A 184 -1.38 -24.09 -9.45
CA GLU A 184 -1.15 -24.19 -10.90
C GLU A 184 -1.04 -22.84 -11.59
N ALA A 185 -1.73 -21.81 -11.11
CA ALA A 185 -1.70 -20.48 -11.69
C ALA A 185 -0.41 -19.70 -11.38
N THR A 186 0.34 -20.09 -10.35
CA THR A 186 1.57 -19.42 -9.90
C THR A 186 2.82 -20.29 -10.08
N ALA A 187 2.66 -21.60 -10.32
CA ALA A 187 3.76 -22.55 -10.52
C ALA A 187 4.70 -22.19 -11.70
N LEU A 188 4.23 -21.36 -12.63
CA LEU A 188 5.04 -20.85 -13.73
C LEU A 188 6.05 -19.76 -13.31
N TYR A 189 5.88 -19.17 -12.13
CA TYR A 189 6.68 -18.05 -11.64
C TYR A 189 7.63 -18.51 -10.54
N THR A 190 8.77 -19.03 -10.93
CA THR A 190 9.85 -19.28 -9.98
C THR A 190 10.68 -18.01 -9.76
N SER A 191 11.39 -17.94 -8.62
CA SER A 191 12.32 -16.83 -8.37
C SER A 191 13.33 -16.62 -9.50
N GLU A 192 13.80 -17.70 -10.11
CA GLU A 192 14.75 -17.68 -11.22
C GLU A 192 14.12 -17.07 -12.50
N LYS A 193 12.89 -17.44 -12.81
CA LYS A 193 12.17 -16.86 -13.96
C LYS A 193 11.88 -15.37 -13.78
N ILE A 194 11.47 -14.98 -12.58
CA ILE A 194 11.24 -13.56 -12.24
C ILE A 194 12.55 -12.79 -12.36
N LEU A 195 13.66 -13.28 -11.80
CA LEU A 195 14.97 -12.65 -11.97
C LEU A 195 15.40 -12.57 -13.43
N ALA A 196 15.17 -13.61 -14.22
CA ALA A 196 15.51 -13.60 -15.64
C ALA A 196 14.67 -12.58 -16.44
N MET A 197 13.39 -12.42 -16.10
CA MET A 197 12.53 -11.38 -16.72
C MET A 197 13.03 -9.97 -16.43
N PHE A 198 13.56 -9.73 -15.24
CA PHE A 198 13.95 -8.40 -14.78
C PHE A 198 15.47 -8.16 -14.78
N SER A 199 16.29 -9.20 -14.97
CA SER A 199 17.75 -9.02 -15.08
C SER A 199 18.09 -8.21 -16.33
N GLY A 200 18.88 -7.19 -16.15
CA GLY A 200 19.20 -6.21 -17.21
C GLY A 200 18.32 -4.95 -17.19
N LEU A 201 17.08 -5.03 -16.74
CA LEU A 201 16.19 -3.86 -16.67
C LEU A 201 16.64 -2.86 -15.61
N ILE A 202 17.16 -3.36 -14.47
CA ILE A 202 17.60 -2.54 -13.35
C ILE A 202 18.85 -1.73 -13.66
N ASP A 203 19.69 -2.25 -14.56
CA ASP A 203 20.95 -1.60 -14.89
C ASP A 203 20.80 -0.43 -15.88
N GLU A 204 19.76 -0.47 -16.72
CA GLU A 204 19.60 0.42 -17.87
C GLU A 204 18.51 1.49 -17.67
N TYR A 205 17.55 1.27 -16.76
CA TYR A 205 16.35 2.09 -16.72
C TYR A 205 16.20 2.93 -15.47
N ASN A 206 15.61 4.12 -15.66
CA ASN A 206 15.12 4.95 -14.58
C ASN A 206 13.71 4.48 -14.13
N ASN A 207 13.13 5.17 -13.15
CA ASN A 207 11.85 4.80 -12.58
C ASN A 207 10.70 4.78 -13.61
N ASP A 208 10.72 5.71 -14.58
CA ASP A 208 9.66 5.82 -15.59
C ASP A 208 9.73 4.68 -16.59
N ASP A 209 10.94 4.26 -16.96
CA ASP A 209 11.14 3.11 -17.86
C ASP A 209 10.69 1.81 -17.19
N LEU A 210 11.00 1.64 -15.91
CA LEU A 210 10.51 0.50 -15.12
C LEU A 210 8.98 0.48 -15.05
N LYS A 211 8.33 1.63 -14.87
CA LYS A 211 6.88 1.75 -14.91
C LYS A 211 6.33 1.23 -16.23
N LYS A 212 6.87 1.68 -17.36
CA LYS A 212 6.46 1.26 -18.68
C LYS A 212 6.65 -0.24 -18.88
N ILE A 213 7.83 -0.77 -18.55
CA ILE A 213 8.13 -2.19 -18.69
C ILE A 213 7.21 -3.04 -17.81
N PHE A 214 6.96 -2.62 -16.60
CA PHE A 214 6.07 -3.33 -15.71
C PHE A 214 4.64 -3.32 -16.26
N THR A 215 4.16 -2.18 -16.74
CA THR A 215 2.85 -2.05 -17.37
C THR A 215 2.73 -2.96 -18.60
N ASP A 216 3.73 -2.95 -19.46
CA ASP A 216 3.77 -3.83 -20.65
C ASP A 216 3.85 -5.33 -20.24
N SER A 217 4.48 -5.65 -19.12
CA SER A 217 4.57 -7.02 -18.60
C SER A 217 3.30 -7.48 -17.86
N LEU A 218 2.43 -6.58 -17.44
CA LEU A 218 1.14 -6.91 -16.84
C LEU A 218 0.28 -7.75 -17.78
N ASP A 219 0.34 -7.47 -19.08
CA ASP A 219 -0.34 -8.24 -20.10
C ASP A 219 0.21 -9.68 -20.25
N ASN A 220 1.43 -9.94 -19.73
CA ASN A 220 2.09 -11.24 -19.75
C ASN A 220 1.85 -12.10 -18.48
N GLY A 221 0.83 -11.80 -17.72
CA GLY A 221 0.42 -12.60 -16.56
C GLY A 221 1.07 -12.22 -15.23
N VAL A 222 1.95 -11.22 -15.19
CA VAL A 222 2.54 -10.72 -13.93
C VAL A 222 1.46 -10.22 -12.97
N TRP A 223 0.42 -9.60 -13.51
CA TRP A 223 -0.73 -9.14 -12.74
C TRP A 223 -1.51 -10.28 -12.08
N GLN A 224 -1.70 -11.40 -12.82
CA GLN A 224 -2.30 -12.60 -12.25
C GLN A 224 -1.44 -13.19 -11.13
N PHE A 225 -0.11 -13.14 -11.31
CA PHE A 225 0.83 -13.56 -10.28
C PHE A 225 0.68 -12.71 -9.01
N ILE A 226 0.68 -11.38 -9.11
CA ILE A 226 0.52 -10.47 -7.98
C ILE A 226 -0.78 -10.76 -7.23
N ASN A 227 -1.89 -10.92 -7.95
CA ASN A 227 -3.21 -11.13 -7.35
C ASN A 227 -3.38 -12.52 -6.70
N LYS A 228 -2.65 -13.53 -7.17
CA LYS A 228 -2.80 -14.92 -6.70
C LYS A 228 -1.72 -15.36 -5.73
N SER A 229 -0.63 -14.61 -5.64
CA SER A 229 0.53 -14.99 -4.84
C SER A 229 0.52 -14.48 -3.41
N ASP A 230 -0.50 -13.71 -3.01
CA ASP A 230 -0.52 -13.00 -1.73
C ASP A 230 0.77 -12.18 -1.46
N LEU A 231 1.44 -11.71 -2.53
CA LEU A 231 2.73 -11.03 -2.50
C LEU A 231 2.75 -9.91 -1.45
N VAL A 232 1.76 -9.02 -1.50
CA VAL A 232 1.69 -7.83 -0.64
C VAL A 232 1.48 -8.24 0.82
N THR A 233 0.60 -9.22 1.06
CA THR A 233 0.38 -9.78 2.40
C THR A 233 1.66 -10.42 2.94
N TYR A 234 2.33 -11.22 2.13
CA TYR A 234 3.57 -11.86 2.53
C TYR A 234 4.67 -10.83 2.85
N TYR A 235 4.82 -9.79 2.02
CA TYR A 235 5.81 -8.73 2.21
C TYR A 235 5.60 -8.00 3.53
N TYR A 236 4.37 -7.61 3.83
CA TYR A 236 4.05 -6.87 5.05
C TYR A 236 3.81 -7.74 6.30
N SER A 237 3.80 -9.05 6.17
CA SER A 237 3.83 -9.96 7.32
C SER A 237 5.23 -10.10 7.94
N ASP A 238 6.19 -9.28 7.53
CA ASP A 238 7.52 -9.20 8.10
C ASP A 238 7.62 -8.00 9.04
N TYR A 239 8.21 -8.21 10.21
CA TYR A 239 8.41 -7.17 11.23
C TYR A 239 9.15 -5.94 10.69
N LYS A 240 10.06 -6.12 9.72
CA LYS A 240 10.85 -5.03 9.14
C LYS A 240 10.05 -4.12 8.19
N THR A 241 8.95 -4.61 7.65
CA THR A 241 8.16 -3.91 6.63
C THR A 241 6.78 -3.51 7.11
N VAL A 242 6.22 -4.22 8.09
CA VAL A 242 4.85 -3.98 8.60
C VAL A 242 4.63 -2.56 9.09
N GLU A 243 5.64 -1.96 9.72
CA GLU A 243 5.53 -0.60 10.26
C GLU A 243 5.27 0.45 9.17
N GLU A 244 5.82 0.27 7.98
CA GLU A 244 5.55 1.14 6.82
C GLU A 244 4.07 1.08 6.43
N LEU A 245 3.48 -0.12 6.34
CA LEU A 245 2.06 -0.30 6.09
C LEU A 245 1.21 0.37 7.16
N LEU A 246 1.52 0.12 8.44
CA LEU A 246 0.74 0.67 9.56
C LEU A 246 0.82 2.20 9.60
N SER A 247 2.00 2.77 9.35
CA SER A 247 2.19 4.23 9.30
C SER A 247 1.41 4.88 8.14
N PHE A 248 1.32 4.21 7.01
CA PHE A 248 0.47 4.64 5.90
C PHE A 248 -1.01 4.58 6.29
N LEU A 249 -1.46 3.47 6.85
CA LEU A 249 -2.86 3.28 7.25
C LEU A 249 -3.28 4.21 8.39
N GLU A 250 -2.37 4.62 9.25
CA GLU A 250 -2.65 5.64 10.26
C GLU A 250 -3.03 6.99 9.61
N LYS A 251 -2.30 7.39 8.56
CA LYS A 251 -2.65 8.59 7.78
C LYS A 251 -4.01 8.44 7.10
N VAL A 252 -4.27 7.27 6.50
CA VAL A 252 -5.58 6.96 5.90
C VAL A 252 -6.69 7.02 6.95
N LYS A 253 -6.46 6.48 8.15
CA LYS A 253 -7.43 6.53 9.25
C LYS A 253 -7.74 7.96 9.68
N ILE A 254 -6.73 8.80 9.84
CA ILE A 254 -6.91 10.23 10.17
C ILE A 254 -7.76 10.92 9.09
N ALA A 255 -7.45 10.71 7.81
CA ALA A 255 -8.20 11.27 6.71
C ALA A 255 -9.66 10.76 6.69
N TYR A 256 -9.85 9.47 6.95
CA TYR A 256 -11.16 8.83 7.00
C TYR A 256 -12.02 9.37 8.15
N ASP A 257 -11.48 9.45 9.36
CA ASP A 257 -12.19 9.97 10.54
C ASP A 257 -12.61 11.43 10.33
N MET A 258 -11.79 12.24 9.65
CA MET A 258 -12.12 13.62 9.29
C MET A 258 -13.22 13.73 8.22
N ALA A 259 -13.26 12.78 7.28
CA ALA A 259 -14.22 12.77 6.18
C ALA A 259 -15.58 12.20 6.59
N LEU A 260 -15.65 11.43 7.68
CA LEU A 260 -16.91 10.90 8.20
C LEU A 260 -17.85 12.06 8.56
N PRO A 261 -19.14 12.00 8.13
CA PRO A 261 -20.11 13.00 8.53
C PRO A 261 -20.24 13.03 10.05
N ILE A 262 -20.12 14.20 10.63
CA ILE A 262 -20.42 14.43 12.04
C ILE A 262 -21.85 13.95 12.27
N THR A 263 -22.00 12.81 12.89
CA THR A 263 -23.32 12.33 13.26
C THR A 263 -23.91 13.29 14.26
N LEU A 264 -25.05 13.88 13.95
CA LEU A 264 -25.80 14.83 14.79
C LEU A 264 -26.29 14.23 16.11
N SER A 265 -25.72 13.08 16.54
CA SER A 265 -26.11 12.37 17.77
C SER A 265 -25.72 13.09 19.07
N ASN A 266 -24.90 14.13 19.04
CA ASN A 266 -24.48 14.88 20.23
C ASN A 266 -25.18 16.23 20.44
N ARG A 267 -26.31 16.48 19.75
CA ARG A 267 -27.09 17.73 19.98
C ARG A 267 -28.26 17.59 20.96
N TYR A 268 -28.44 16.41 21.57
CA TYR A 268 -29.49 16.20 22.55
C TYR A 268 -28.96 15.42 23.77
N SER A 269 -27.87 15.85 24.34
CA SER A 269 -27.46 15.46 25.71
C SER A 269 -27.21 16.70 26.53
#